data_978afdb2e4e1239c1f36555b2c622829
#
_entry.id   978afdb2e4e1239c1f36555b2c622829
#
_cell.length_a   1.000
_cell.length_b   1.000
_cell.length_c   1.000
_cell.angle_alpha   90.00
_cell.angle_beta   90.00
_cell.angle_gamma   90.00
#
_symmetry.space_group_name_H-M   'P 1'
#
loop_
_entity.id
_entity.type
_entity.pdbx_description
1 polymer ?
#
loop_
_entity_poly.entity_id
_entity_poly.type
_entity_poly.pdbx_seq_one_letter_code
_entity_poly.pdbx_strand_id
1 'polypeptide(L)'
;MLFRSKLGKKLIIRDTKNFEPTEFGIYIYNQTKNIPLFIENMLNVYKKIDNQQNINGVLTIALGDSIAYELINPHINEFLNQYPGIKLNISYIPNITAWPSKNIDVVLSVGHINDINLNNRFLRKEYVKFYCNTNYVAKYGVPAHVDELKNHSIFGPINDNYLALNYIKLKNINTHEEYLLDLTANRLNINSSIHSRKIGLNADFIFGCIESLIQKDLKQNLIVPVLPNWAMLELEFYLITKKNTSEQAQVFINFIYKCMNQI
;
A
#
# COMPACT_ATOMS: atom_id res chain seq x y z
N MET A 1 6.71 -13.53 32.33
CA MET A 1 8.14 -13.73 32.69
C MET A 1 8.89 -14.71 31.78
N LEU A 2 8.26 -15.69 31.16
CA LEU A 2 8.90 -16.76 30.36
C LEU A 2 9.61 -16.33 29.07
N PHE A 3 9.16 -15.27 28.41
CA PHE A 3 9.72 -14.83 27.12
C PHE A 3 11.09 -14.17 27.27
N ARG A 4 11.28 -13.36 28.31
CA ARG A 4 12.53 -12.64 28.59
C ARG A 4 13.68 -13.60 28.93
N SER A 5 13.40 -14.71 29.61
CA SER A 5 14.42 -15.69 30.01
C SER A 5 14.94 -16.54 28.82
N LYS A 6 14.10 -16.75 27.79
CA LYS A 6 14.48 -17.51 26.60
C LYS A 6 15.25 -16.69 25.57
N LEU A 7 14.99 -15.37 25.45
CA LEU A 7 15.65 -14.51 24.46
C LEU A 7 16.93 -13.83 24.98
N GLY A 8 17.18 -13.88 26.27
CA GLY A 8 18.39 -13.34 26.91
C GLY A 8 18.57 -11.82 26.86
N LYS A 9 17.65 -11.10 26.19
CA LYS A 9 17.69 -9.64 26.01
C LYS A 9 16.35 -8.99 26.35
N LYS A 10 16.40 -7.73 26.82
CA LYS A 10 15.20 -6.93 27.07
C LYS A 10 14.58 -6.50 25.75
N LEU A 11 13.27 -6.66 25.62
CA LEU A 11 12.49 -6.19 24.46
C LEU A 11 11.93 -4.77 24.68
N ILE A 12 11.70 -4.39 25.93
CA ILE A 12 11.07 -3.13 26.32
C ILE A 12 11.86 -2.51 27.46
N ILE A 13 12.11 -1.21 27.37
CA ILE A 13 12.59 -0.36 28.46
C ILE A 13 11.35 0.21 29.13
N ARG A 14 11.20 -0.06 30.40
CA ARG A 14 10.09 0.47 31.20
C ARG A 14 10.68 1.11 32.45
N ASP A 15 10.45 2.40 32.60
CA ASP A 15 10.65 3.14 33.85
C ASP A 15 9.33 3.83 34.24
N THR A 16 9.35 4.66 35.26
CA THR A 16 8.17 5.34 35.80
C THR A 16 7.56 6.37 34.84
N LYS A 17 8.26 6.76 33.77
CA LYS A 17 7.82 7.81 32.83
C LYS A 17 7.83 7.36 31.36
N ASN A 18 8.58 6.32 31.00
CA ASN A 18 8.78 5.90 29.62
C ASN A 18 8.47 4.42 29.44
N PHE A 19 7.84 4.12 28.30
CA PHE A 19 7.57 2.76 27.84
C PHE A 19 7.96 2.69 26.36
N GLU A 20 9.20 2.24 26.08
CA GLU A 20 9.76 2.23 24.74
C GLU A 20 10.34 0.85 24.40
N PRO A 21 10.21 0.38 23.14
CA PRO A 21 10.87 -0.84 22.70
C PRO A 21 12.38 -0.61 22.59
N THR A 22 13.19 -1.62 22.91
CA THR A 22 14.63 -1.64 22.58
C THR A 22 14.81 -1.88 21.08
N GLU A 23 16.01 -1.62 20.53
CA GLU A 23 16.33 -2.00 19.15
C GLU A 23 16.07 -3.49 18.88
N PHE A 24 16.44 -4.35 19.84
CA PHE A 24 16.13 -5.77 19.76
C PHE A 24 14.63 -6.04 19.85
N GLY A 25 13.87 -5.23 20.61
CA GLY A 25 12.42 -5.27 20.67
C GLY A 25 11.77 -4.91 19.34
N ILE A 26 12.25 -3.88 18.66
CA ILE A 26 11.82 -3.45 17.32
C ILE A 26 12.12 -4.54 16.29
N TYR A 27 13.31 -5.12 16.34
CA TYR A 27 13.71 -6.23 15.47
C TYR A 27 12.77 -7.42 15.62
N ILE A 28 12.55 -7.89 16.85
CA ILE A 28 11.63 -9.01 17.13
C ILE A 28 10.21 -8.69 16.70
N TYR A 29 9.72 -7.48 16.99
CA TYR A 29 8.38 -7.05 16.56
C TYR A 29 8.23 -7.15 15.04
N ASN A 30 9.19 -6.64 14.28
CA ASN A 30 9.15 -6.68 12.82
C ASN A 30 9.16 -8.11 12.27
N GLN A 31 9.87 -9.04 12.93
CA GLN A 31 9.90 -10.45 12.54
C GLN A 31 8.61 -11.20 12.94
N THR A 32 7.94 -10.76 13.99
CA THR A 32 6.83 -11.52 14.61
C THR A 32 5.46 -10.87 14.45
N LYS A 33 5.37 -9.63 13.95
CA LYS A 33 4.09 -8.90 13.80
C LYS A 33 3.05 -9.62 12.95
N ASN A 34 3.48 -10.53 12.07
CA ASN A 34 2.59 -11.34 11.24
C ASN A 34 2.23 -12.71 11.85
N ILE A 35 2.85 -13.11 12.97
CA ILE A 35 2.57 -14.39 13.63
C ILE A 35 1.12 -14.50 14.11
N PRO A 36 0.51 -13.49 14.75
CA PRO A 36 -0.90 -13.58 15.16
C PRO A 36 -1.83 -13.86 13.99
N LEU A 37 -1.55 -13.24 12.85
CA LEU A 37 -2.28 -13.45 11.61
C LEU A 37 -2.09 -14.86 11.06
N PHE A 38 -0.87 -15.39 11.09
CA PHE A 38 -0.58 -16.74 10.66
C PHE A 38 -1.33 -17.78 11.52
N ILE A 39 -1.35 -17.57 12.84
CA ILE A 39 -2.11 -18.43 13.78
C ILE A 39 -3.61 -18.32 13.50
N GLU A 40 -4.16 -17.11 13.32
CA GLU A 40 -5.56 -16.90 12.98
C GLU A 40 -5.92 -17.58 11.65
N ASN A 41 -5.05 -17.51 10.67
CA ASN A 41 -5.22 -18.22 9.39
C ASN A 41 -5.18 -19.73 9.55
N MET A 42 -4.30 -20.29 10.37
CA MET A 42 -4.26 -21.72 10.65
C MET A 42 -5.53 -22.20 11.36
N LEU A 43 -6.02 -21.46 12.35
CA LEU A 43 -7.27 -21.78 13.05
C LEU A 43 -8.48 -21.70 12.10
N ASN A 44 -8.46 -20.77 11.16
CA ASN A 44 -9.50 -20.63 10.15
C ASN A 44 -9.43 -21.73 9.07
N VAL A 45 -8.24 -22.24 8.74
CA VAL A 45 -8.10 -23.40 7.84
C VAL A 45 -8.75 -24.65 8.45
N TYR A 46 -8.61 -24.87 9.76
CA TYR A 46 -9.26 -26.01 10.43
C TYR A 46 -10.80 -25.91 10.38
N LYS A 47 -11.35 -24.71 10.56
CA LYS A 47 -12.79 -24.45 10.39
C LYS A 47 -13.26 -24.54 8.91
N LYS A 48 -12.35 -24.35 7.97
CA LYS A 48 -12.65 -24.33 6.52
C LYS A 48 -12.96 -25.68 5.92
N ILE A 49 -12.45 -26.77 6.47
CA ILE A 49 -12.62 -28.11 5.87
C ILE A 49 -14.10 -28.56 5.93
N ASP A 50 -14.85 -28.07 6.91
CA ASP A 50 -16.27 -28.48 7.11
C ASP A 50 -17.31 -27.51 6.52
N ASN A 51 -17.01 -26.24 6.25
CA ASN A 51 -18.03 -25.21 5.96
C ASN A 51 -17.86 -24.38 4.67
N GLN A 52 -16.89 -24.67 3.80
CA GLN A 52 -16.58 -23.78 2.65
C GLN A 52 -17.72 -23.60 1.63
N GLN A 53 -18.66 -24.55 1.54
CA GLN A 53 -19.75 -24.48 0.56
C GLN A 53 -20.98 -23.68 1.02
N ASN A 54 -21.05 -23.26 2.29
CA ASN A 54 -22.25 -22.65 2.87
C ASN A 54 -22.18 -21.16 3.20
N ILE A 55 -21.06 -20.48 2.89
CA ILE A 55 -20.96 -19.04 3.14
C ILE A 55 -21.71 -18.29 2.06
N ASN A 56 -22.84 -17.71 2.45
CA ASN A 56 -23.76 -17.01 1.56
C ASN A 56 -23.99 -15.59 2.05
N GLY A 57 -24.37 -14.69 1.15
CA GLY A 57 -24.79 -13.33 1.50
C GLY A 57 -24.11 -12.25 0.67
N VAL A 58 -24.34 -11.01 1.08
CA VAL A 58 -23.76 -9.84 0.43
C VAL A 58 -22.51 -9.40 1.20
N LEU A 59 -21.43 -9.18 0.49
CA LEU A 59 -20.20 -8.59 1.00
C LEU A 59 -19.94 -7.30 0.24
N THR A 60 -19.85 -6.19 0.96
CA THR A 60 -19.60 -4.87 0.36
C THR A 60 -18.25 -4.35 0.86
N ILE A 61 -17.36 -4.04 -0.08
CA ILE A 61 -15.98 -3.63 0.23
C ILE A 61 -15.64 -2.30 -0.44
N ALA A 62 -14.74 -1.56 0.19
CA ALA A 62 -14.13 -0.36 -0.37
C ALA A 62 -12.62 -0.56 -0.49
N LEU A 63 -12.09 -0.42 -1.68
CA LEU A 63 -10.69 -0.65 -1.98
C LEU A 63 -10.01 0.65 -2.45
N GLY A 64 -8.84 0.94 -1.92
CA GLY A 64 -7.94 1.92 -2.49
C GLY A 64 -7.54 1.51 -3.90
N ASP A 65 -7.69 2.43 -4.84
CA ASP A 65 -7.61 2.19 -6.28
C ASP A 65 -6.31 1.50 -6.70
N SER A 66 -5.18 2.08 -6.29
CA SER A 66 -3.87 1.66 -6.75
C SER A 66 -3.48 0.25 -6.29
N ILE A 67 -3.71 -0.07 -5.01
CA ILE A 67 -3.35 -1.38 -4.48
C ILE A 67 -4.27 -2.47 -4.99
N ALA A 68 -5.56 -2.14 -5.18
CA ALA A 68 -6.53 -3.09 -5.71
C ALA A 68 -6.21 -3.51 -7.15
N TYR A 69 -5.75 -2.56 -7.98
CA TYR A 69 -5.60 -2.75 -9.41
C TYR A 69 -4.68 -3.93 -9.78
N GLU A 70 -3.49 -4.01 -9.19
CA GLU A 70 -2.52 -5.08 -9.50
C GLU A 70 -2.60 -6.27 -8.55
N LEU A 71 -3.02 -6.06 -7.28
CA LEU A 71 -2.89 -7.09 -6.25
C LEU A 71 -4.17 -7.86 -5.97
N ILE A 72 -5.34 -7.24 -6.14
CA ILE A 72 -6.62 -7.85 -5.78
C ILE A 72 -7.42 -8.22 -7.03
N ASN A 73 -7.60 -7.26 -7.94
CA ASN A 73 -8.47 -7.42 -9.10
C ASN A 73 -8.13 -8.64 -9.99
N PRO A 74 -6.86 -8.97 -10.27
CA PRO A 74 -6.52 -10.13 -11.08
C PRO A 74 -7.01 -11.46 -10.48
N HIS A 75 -7.22 -11.50 -9.16
CA HIS A 75 -7.57 -12.70 -8.42
C HIS A 75 -9.04 -12.77 -7.99
N ILE A 76 -9.86 -11.76 -8.29
CA ILE A 76 -11.28 -11.72 -7.86
C ILE A 76 -12.07 -12.93 -8.34
N ASN A 77 -11.83 -13.39 -9.58
CA ASN A 77 -12.51 -14.57 -10.11
C ASN A 77 -12.22 -15.84 -9.28
N GLU A 78 -11.01 -15.98 -8.74
CA GLU A 78 -10.65 -17.06 -7.84
C GLU A 78 -11.49 -17.03 -6.55
N PHE A 79 -11.67 -15.83 -5.97
CA PHE A 79 -12.51 -15.63 -4.79
C PHE A 79 -13.97 -16.01 -5.07
N LEU A 80 -14.54 -15.52 -6.16
CA LEU A 80 -15.94 -15.80 -6.52
C LEU A 80 -16.19 -17.28 -6.81
N ASN A 81 -15.25 -17.96 -7.45
CA ASN A 81 -15.34 -19.42 -7.68
C ASN A 81 -15.23 -20.21 -6.36
N GLN A 82 -14.41 -19.74 -5.42
CA GLN A 82 -14.26 -20.40 -4.12
C GLN A 82 -15.48 -20.20 -3.22
N TYR A 83 -16.20 -19.07 -3.36
CA TYR A 83 -17.36 -18.71 -2.53
C TYR A 83 -18.57 -18.33 -3.39
N PRO A 84 -19.20 -19.30 -4.08
CA PRO A 84 -20.26 -19.03 -5.05
C PRO A 84 -21.53 -18.44 -4.42
N GLY A 85 -21.73 -18.59 -3.11
CA GLY A 85 -22.85 -18.00 -2.38
C GLY A 85 -22.65 -16.54 -1.98
N ILE A 86 -21.45 -15.94 -2.20
CA ILE A 86 -21.19 -14.55 -1.86
C ILE A 86 -21.50 -13.66 -3.06
N LYS A 87 -22.36 -12.66 -2.84
CA LYS A 87 -22.53 -11.52 -3.75
C LYS A 87 -21.59 -10.42 -3.34
N LEU A 88 -20.54 -10.18 -4.14
CA LEU A 88 -19.49 -9.20 -3.86
C LEU A 88 -19.82 -7.86 -4.53
N ASN A 89 -19.88 -6.78 -3.72
CA ASN A 89 -19.95 -5.40 -4.19
C ASN A 89 -18.61 -4.72 -3.89
N ILE A 90 -18.00 -4.11 -4.90
CA ILE A 90 -16.70 -3.42 -4.76
C ILE A 90 -16.88 -1.95 -5.12
N SER A 91 -16.42 -1.07 -4.24
CA SER A 91 -16.26 0.35 -4.51
C SER A 91 -14.79 0.71 -4.53
N TYR A 92 -14.31 1.34 -5.60
CA TYR A 92 -12.96 1.88 -5.67
C TYR A 92 -12.97 3.33 -5.25
N ILE A 93 -12.15 3.67 -4.26
CA ILE A 93 -12.10 5.00 -3.66
C ILE A 93 -10.63 5.44 -3.65
N PRO A 94 -10.25 6.51 -4.35
CA PRO A 94 -8.86 6.93 -4.49
C PRO A 94 -8.18 7.24 -3.15
N ASN A 95 -8.90 7.89 -2.24
CA ASN A 95 -8.40 8.23 -0.90
C ASN A 95 -9.49 8.00 0.15
N ILE A 96 -9.24 7.06 1.06
CA ILE A 96 -10.17 6.69 2.13
C ILE A 96 -9.61 7.19 3.46
N THR A 97 -10.09 8.33 3.93
CA THR A 97 -9.65 8.95 5.20
C THR A 97 -10.62 8.73 6.36
N ALA A 98 -11.83 8.23 6.05
CA ALA A 98 -12.85 7.90 7.03
C ALA A 98 -13.62 6.66 6.59
N TRP A 99 -14.34 6.01 7.53
CA TRP A 99 -15.18 4.85 7.18
C TRP A 99 -16.28 5.27 6.19
N PRO A 100 -16.33 4.71 4.98
CA PRO A 100 -17.11 5.32 3.89
C PRO A 100 -18.63 5.21 4.07
N SER A 101 -19.14 4.11 4.63
CA SER A 101 -20.58 3.86 4.77
C SER A 101 -20.87 2.74 5.77
N LYS A 102 -22.08 2.77 6.36
CA LYS A 102 -22.56 1.69 7.26
C LYS A 102 -22.57 0.31 6.60
N ASN A 103 -22.78 0.27 5.28
CA ASN A 103 -22.90 -0.97 4.52
C ASN A 103 -21.55 -1.55 4.09
N ILE A 104 -20.45 -0.87 4.33
CA ILE A 104 -19.11 -1.39 4.05
C ILE A 104 -18.71 -2.39 5.15
N ASP A 105 -18.16 -3.52 4.75
CA ASP A 105 -17.70 -4.58 5.64
C ASP A 105 -16.18 -4.56 5.80
N VAL A 106 -15.45 -4.26 4.71
CA VAL A 106 -13.99 -4.25 4.65
C VAL A 106 -13.51 -3.04 3.86
N VAL A 107 -12.48 -2.41 4.37
CA VAL A 107 -11.78 -1.29 3.70
C VAL A 107 -10.32 -1.67 3.51
N LEU A 108 -9.77 -1.38 2.33
CA LEU A 108 -8.34 -1.42 2.04
C LEU A 108 -7.90 -0.02 1.63
N SER A 109 -7.08 0.64 2.46
CA SER A 109 -6.72 2.06 2.29
C SER A 109 -5.25 2.33 2.45
N VAL A 110 -4.82 3.52 2.00
CA VAL A 110 -3.58 4.16 2.44
C VAL A 110 -3.85 4.86 3.76
N GLY A 111 -2.99 4.61 4.74
CA GLY A 111 -3.16 5.12 6.10
C GLY A 111 -4.26 4.39 6.89
N HIS A 112 -4.22 4.57 8.20
CA HIS A 112 -5.22 4.04 9.12
C HIS A 112 -6.39 5.02 9.27
N ILE A 113 -7.57 4.52 9.63
CA ILE A 113 -8.71 5.34 10.01
C ILE A 113 -8.72 5.45 11.54
N ASN A 114 -8.66 6.68 12.04
CA ASN A 114 -8.66 6.93 13.49
C ASN A 114 -10.08 6.87 14.07
N ASP A 115 -10.58 5.63 14.26
CA ASP A 115 -11.86 5.33 14.92
C ASP A 115 -11.67 4.15 15.86
N ILE A 116 -12.02 4.33 17.14
CA ILE A 116 -11.88 3.31 18.19
C ILE A 116 -12.71 2.05 17.92
N ASN A 117 -13.75 2.13 17.09
CA ASN A 117 -14.61 1.00 16.73
C ASN A 117 -14.07 0.16 15.56
N LEU A 118 -12.96 0.58 14.97
CA LEU A 118 -12.35 -0.09 13.84
C LEU A 118 -11.08 -0.84 14.27
N ASN A 119 -10.81 -1.94 13.55
CA ASN A 119 -9.55 -2.65 13.60
C ASN A 119 -8.74 -2.24 12.38
N ASN A 120 -7.61 -1.57 12.59
CA ASN A 120 -6.65 -1.23 11.55
C ASN A 120 -5.51 -2.25 11.58
N ARG A 121 -5.34 -3.00 10.51
CA ARG A 121 -4.26 -3.98 10.37
C ARG A 121 -3.30 -3.53 9.27
N PHE A 122 -2.06 -3.23 9.63
CA PHE A 122 -1.01 -2.91 8.67
C PHE A 122 -0.79 -4.10 7.74
N LEU A 123 -0.73 -3.84 6.44
CA LEU A 123 -0.46 -4.85 5.41
C LEU A 123 0.96 -4.76 4.89
N ARG A 124 1.30 -3.61 4.31
CA ARG A 124 2.61 -3.39 3.71
C ARG A 124 2.90 -1.91 3.55
N LYS A 125 4.18 -1.61 3.35
CA LYS A 125 4.69 -0.30 2.96
C LYS A 125 5.10 -0.34 1.50
N GLU A 126 4.79 0.72 0.76
CA GLU A 126 5.27 0.96 -0.59
C GLU A 126 5.73 2.40 -0.77
N TYR A 127 6.45 2.65 -1.85
CA TYR A 127 6.92 3.98 -2.19
C TYR A 127 6.38 4.42 -3.54
N VAL A 128 6.05 5.69 -3.65
CA VAL A 128 5.88 6.35 -4.95
C VAL A 128 7.26 6.84 -5.36
N LYS A 129 7.82 6.24 -6.41
CA LYS A 129 9.13 6.58 -6.97
C LYS A 129 8.99 7.18 -8.36
N PHE A 130 10.09 7.67 -8.90
CA PHE A 130 10.14 8.29 -10.22
C PHE A 130 10.49 7.28 -11.31
N TYR A 131 9.82 7.42 -12.44
CA TYR A 131 10.04 6.63 -13.66
C TYR A 131 9.88 7.49 -14.90
N CYS A 132 10.46 7.07 -16.01
CA CYS A 132 10.17 7.62 -17.32
C CYS A 132 10.19 6.51 -18.37
N ASN A 133 9.55 6.74 -19.53
CA ASN A 133 9.61 5.80 -20.63
C ASN A 133 10.96 5.88 -21.37
N THR A 134 11.27 4.86 -22.16
CA THR A 134 12.54 4.76 -22.89
C THR A 134 12.72 5.84 -23.96
N ASN A 135 11.62 6.36 -24.55
CA ASN A 135 11.68 7.48 -25.48
C ASN A 135 12.12 8.78 -24.80
N TYR A 136 11.66 8.99 -23.55
CA TYR A 136 12.10 10.10 -22.73
C TYR A 136 13.62 10.07 -22.51
N VAL A 137 14.14 8.90 -22.13
CA VAL A 137 15.58 8.71 -21.92
C VAL A 137 16.38 9.05 -23.17
N ALA A 138 15.93 8.60 -24.34
CA ALA A 138 16.61 8.85 -25.61
C ALA A 138 16.65 10.34 -25.97
N LYS A 139 15.62 11.13 -25.58
CA LYS A 139 15.50 12.55 -25.91
C LYS A 139 16.19 13.48 -24.89
N TYR A 140 16.05 13.16 -23.59
CA TYR A 140 16.36 14.08 -22.51
C TYR A 140 17.38 13.54 -21.52
N GLY A 141 17.74 12.25 -21.62
CA GLY A 141 18.51 11.56 -20.58
C GLY A 141 17.72 11.35 -19.28
N VAL A 142 18.41 10.96 -18.24
CA VAL A 142 17.87 10.85 -16.88
C VAL A 142 18.77 11.63 -15.92
N PRO A 143 18.22 12.28 -14.87
CA PRO A 143 19.02 12.97 -13.87
C PRO A 143 19.90 11.96 -13.10
N ALA A 144 21.17 12.31 -12.92
CA ALA A 144 22.13 11.56 -12.10
C ALA A 144 22.02 11.94 -10.62
N HIS A 145 21.62 13.17 -10.33
CA HIS A 145 21.46 13.71 -8.98
C HIS A 145 20.07 14.32 -8.79
N VAL A 146 19.60 14.37 -7.54
CA VAL A 146 18.24 14.82 -7.21
C VAL A 146 17.99 16.29 -7.59
N ASP A 147 18.98 17.15 -7.51
CA ASP A 147 18.90 18.57 -7.87
C ASP A 147 18.76 18.80 -9.39
N GLU A 148 19.10 17.82 -10.22
CA GLU A 148 18.90 17.89 -11.66
C GLU A 148 17.43 17.73 -12.07
N LEU A 149 16.57 17.19 -11.18
CA LEU A 149 15.13 17.04 -11.43
C LEU A 149 14.47 18.36 -11.87
N LYS A 150 14.95 19.50 -11.39
CA LYS A 150 14.49 20.84 -11.80
C LYS A 150 14.60 21.13 -13.30
N ASN A 151 15.48 20.40 -14.01
CA ASN A 151 15.71 20.55 -15.44
C ASN A 151 14.84 19.60 -16.29
N HIS A 152 14.02 18.78 -15.64
CA HIS A 152 13.19 17.78 -16.29
C HIS A 152 11.69 18.09 -16.14
N SER A 153 10.89 17.67 -17.11
CA SER A 153 9.44 17.74 -17.03
C SER A 153 8.93 16.60 -16.13
N ILE A 154 8.25 16.93 -15.02
CA ILE A 154 7.81 15.97 -14.02
C ILE A 154 6.30 16.10 -13.83
N PHE A 155 5.58 14.99 -13.53
CA PHE A 155 4.21 15.07 -13.03
C PHE A 155 4.22 15.51 -11.57
N GLY A 156 3.43 16.53 -11.25
CA GLY A 156 3.20 16.97 -9.89
C GLY A 156 2.02 16.23 -9.24
N PRO A 157 1.96 16.16 -7.91
CA PRO A 157 0.81 15.65 -7.20
C PRO A 157 -0.28 16.72 -7.01
N ILE A 158 -1.52 16.24 -6.82
CA ILE A 158 -2.66 17.02 -6.39
C ILE A 158 -3.02 16.56 -4.98
N ASN A 159 -3.26 17.51 -4.06
CA ASN A 159 -3.66 17.22 -2.69
C ASN A 159 -5.17 16.87 -2.57
N ASP A 160 -5.62 16.55 -1.35
CA ASP A 160 -7.01 16.19 -1.07
C ASP A 160 -8.02 17.31 -1.29
N ASN A 161 -7.56 18.57 -1.37
CA ASN A 161 -8.38 19.73 -1.72
C ASN A 161 -8.41 20.00 -3.23
N TYR A 162 -7.92 19.05 -4.04
CA TYR A 162 -7.81 19.14 -5.51
C TYR A 162 -6.91 20.26 -6.01
N LEU A 163 -5.93 20.67 -5.22
CA LEU A 163 -4.96 21.70 -5.57
C LEU A 163 -3.61 21.07 -5.91
N ALA A 164 -2.98 21.53 -6.99
CA ALA A 164 -1.61 21.16 -7.33
C ALA A 164 -0.65 21.60 -6.21
N LEU A 165 0.30 20.75 -5.87
CA LEU A 165 1.35 21.10 -4.93
C LEU A 165 2.49 21.82 -5.68
N ASN A 166 2.87 22.97 -5.17
CA ASN A 166 4.00 23.74 -5.71
C ASN A 166 5.36 23.16 -5.31
N TYR A 167 5.39 22.43 -4.20
CA TYR A 167 6.61 21.83 -3.65
C TYR A 167 6.29 20.45 -3.09
N ILE A 168 7.21 19.50 -3.26
CA ILE A 168 7.16 18.20 -2.58
C ILE A 168 8.51 17.92 -1.92
N LYS A 169 8.45 17.31 -0.75
CA LYS A 169 9.62 16.82 -0.05
C LYS A 169 9.91 15.39 -0.52
N LEU A 170 11.04 15.20 -1.17
CA LEU A 170 11.57 13.91 -1.54
C LEU A 170 12.42 13.38 -0.39
N LYS A 171 12.44 12.06 -0.23
CA LYS A 171 13.27 11.39 0.78
C LYS A 171 14.09 10.28 0.15
N ASN A 172 15.38 10.30 0.43
CA ASN A 172 16.24 9.16 0.10
C ASN A 172 15.95 8.01 1.08
N ILE A 173 15.52 6.87 0.55
CA ILE A 173 15.09 5.71 1.36
C ILE A 173 16.24 5.02 2.09
N ASN A 174 17.49 5.23 1.66
CA ASN A 174 18.68 4.62 2.24
C ASN A 174 19.39 5.56 3.23
N THR A 175 19.59 6.83 2.86
CA THR A 175 20.35 7.81 3.65
C THR A 175 19.46 8.68 4.54
N HIS A 176 18.12 8.66 4.30
CA HIS A 176 17.15 9.55 4.93
C HIS A 176 17.34 11.04 4.61
N GLU A 177 18.20 11.37 3.66
CA GLU A 177 18.36 12.71 3.14
C GLU A 177 17.04 13.21 2.57
N GLU A 178 16.75 14.50 2.75
CA GLU A 178 15.56 15.17 2.23
C GLU A 178 15.93 16.21 1.17
N TYR A 179 15.12 16.31 0.13
CA TYR A 179 15.22 17.31 -0.91
C TYR A 179 13.86 17.93 -1.19
N LEU A 180 13.79 19.26 -1.22
CA LEU A 180 12.56 19.98 -1.57
C LEU A 180 12.55 20.27 -3.07
N LEU A 181 11.69 19.53 -3.79
CA LEU A 181 11.51 19.71 -5.23
C LEU A 181 10.49 20.80 -5.51
N ASP A 182 10.89 21.80 -6.30
CA ASP A 182 10.02 22.87 -6.82
C ASP A 182 9.22 22.34 -8.03
N LEU A 183 7.92 22.45 -7.97
CA LEU A 183 6.97 22.02 -9.00
C LEU A 183 6.11 23.19 -9.52
N THR A 184 6.46 24.44 -9.20
CA THR A 184 5.67 25.63 -9.59
C THR A 184 5.55 25.79 -11.10
N ALA A 185 6.53 25.30 -11.87
CA ALA A 185 6.51 25.29 -13.33
C ALA A 185 5.86 24.06 -13.97
N ASN A 186 5.31 23.14 -13.17
CA ASN A 186 4.71 21.91 -13.68
C ASN A 186 3.49 22.19 -14.55
N ARG A 187 3.43 21.47 -15.68
CA ARG A 187 2.33 21.58 -16.64
C ARG A 187 1.25 20.52 -16.45
N LEU A 188 1.55 19.45 -15.69
CA LEU A 188 0.65 18.34 -15.46
C LEU A 188 0.75 17.89 -14.01
N ASN A 189 -0.40 17.84 -13.34
CA ASN A 189 -0.52 17.37 -11.96
C ASN A 189 -1.60 16.28 -11.88
N ILE A 190 -1.34 15.21 -11.12
CA ILE A 190 -2.16 13.99 -11.08
C ILE A 190 -2.22 13.46 -9.65
N ASN A 191 -3.39 12.98 -9.22
CA ASN A 191 -3.60 12.34 -7.91
C ASN A 191 -3.79 10.82 -7.98
N SER A 192 -3.55 10.19 -9.12
CA SER A 192 -3.75 8.75 -9.32
C SER A 192 -2.51 8.10 -9.94
N SER A 193 -1.91 7.14 -9.22
CA SER A 193 -0.76 6.38 -9.72
C SER A 193 -1.08 5.55 -10.96
N ILE A 194 -2.31 5.01 -11.07
CA ILE A 194 -2.75 4.24 -12.23
C ILE A 194 -2.74 5.10 -13.49
N HIS A 195 -3.33 6.30 -13.38
CA HIS A 195 -3.39 7.24 -14.51
C HIS A 195 -2.02 7.87 -14.80
N SER A 196 -1.24 8.17 -13.76
CA SER A 196 0.15 8.63 -13.89
C SER A 196 0.98 7.63 -14.72
N ARG A 197 0.92 6.34 -14.38
CA ARG A 197 1.55 5.26 -15.16
C ARG A 197 1.09 5.25 -16.62
N LYS A 198 -0.22 5.29 -16.86
CA LYS A 198 -0.77 5.21 -18.23
C LYS A 198 -0.34 6.38 -19.09
N ILE A 199 -0.32 7.60 -18.53
CA ILE A 199 0.15 8.80 -19.25
C ILE A 199 1.66 8.73 -19.43
N GLY A 200 2.42 8.40 -18.36
CA GLY A 200 3.89 8.34 -18.40
C GLY A 200 4.46 7.35 -19.40
N LEU A 201 3.76 6.24 -19.66
CA LEU A 201 4.12 5.29 -20.73
C LEU A 201 4.06 5.91 -22.13
N ASN A 202 3.26 6.97 -22.35
CA ASN A 202 2.97 7.53 -23.67
C ASN A 202 3.36 9.02 -23.79
N ALA A 203 3.90 9.63 -22.76
CA ALA A 203 4.23 11.06 -22.74
C ALA A 203 5.67 11.31 -22.31
N ASP A 204 6.23 12.43 -22.74
CA ASP A 204 7.61 12.82 -22.43
C ASP A 204 7.69 13.51 -21.06
N PHE A 205 7.59 12.71 -19.99
CA PHE A 205 7.67 13.17 -18.61
C PHE A 205 8.33 12.14 -17.70
N ILE A 206 8.96 12.63 -16.63
CA ILE A 206 9.22 11.84 -15.43
C ILE A 206 7.91 11.80 -14.61
N PHE A 207 7.48 10.61 -14.20
CA PHE A 207 6.23 10.43 -13.47
C PHE A 207 6.42 9.65 -12.18
N GLY A 208 5.63 9.98 -11.16
CA GLY A 208 5.58 9.23 -9.92
C GLY A 208 4.63 8.04 -10.04
N CYS A 209 5.06 6.88 -9.57
CA CYS A 209 4.20 5.70 -9.50
C CYS A 209 4.57 4.78 -8.33
N ILE A 210 3.58 4.03 -7.82
CA ILE A 210 3.79 2.99 -6.83
C ILE A 210 4.55 1.82 -7.49
N GLU A 211 5.54 1.29 -6.78
CA GLU A 211 6.47 0.29 -7.33
C GLU A 211 5.77 -0.99 -7.78
N SER A 212 4.75 -1.46 -7.05
CA SER A 212 3.99 -2.66 -7.44
C SER A 212 3.24 -2.52 -8.77
N LEU A 213 2.77 -1.29 -9.10
CA LEU A 213 2.01 -1.04 -10.33
C LEU A 213 2.85 -1.11 -11.61
N ILE A 214 4.17 -0.98 -11.52
CA ILE A 214 5.03 -0.82 -12.70
C ILE A 214 5.97 -1.99 -12.95
N GLN A 215 5.86 -3.06 -12.15
CA GLN A 215 6.75 -4.23 -12.27
C GLN A 215 6.74 -4.88 -13.64
N LYS A 216 5.56 -4.93 -14.28
CA LYS A 216 5.41 -5.48 -15.64
C LYS A 216 6.11 -4.60 -16.69
N ASP A 217 5.96 -3.27 -16.55
CA ASP A 217 6.56 -2.32 -17.49
C ASP A 217 8.08 -2.30 -17.39
N LEU A 218 8.62 -2.44 -16.17
CA LEU A 218 10.06 -2.59 -15.93
C LEU A 218 10.60 -3.87 -16.57
N LYS A 219 9.93 -5.01 -16.35
CA LYS A 219 10.33 -6.30 -16.94
C LYS A 219 10.29 -6.28 -18.47
N GLN A 220 9.40 -5.49 -19.06
CA GLN A 220 9.27 -5.31 -20.49
C GLN A 220 10.18 -4.20 -21.06
N ASN A 221 10.99 -3.56 -20.24
CA ASN A 221 11.85 -2.42 -20.60
C ASN A 221 11.08 -1.26 -21.25
N LEU A 222 9.83 -1.04 -20.90
CA LEU A 222 9.02 0.08 -21.39
C LEU A 222 9.34 1.37 -20.63
N ILE A 223 9.77 1.24 -19.39
CA ILE A 223 10.15 2.33 -18.51
C ILE A 223 11.47 2.02 -17.79
N VAL A 224 12.10 3.06 -17.30
CA VAL A 224 13.30 2.98 -16.46
C VAL A 224 13.07 3.72 -15.14
N PRO A 225 13.67 3.27 -14.04
CA PRO A 225 13.65 4.01 -12.79
C PRO A 225 14.52 5.27 -12.90
N VAL A 226 14.05 6.35 -12.31
CA VAL A 226 14.78 7.62 -12.20
C VAL A 226 15.10 7.85 -10.72
N LEU A 227 16.36 8.02 -10.38
CA LEU A 227 16.83 8.20 -9.00
C LEU A 227 16.23 7.15 -8.03
N PRO A 228 16.50 5.85 -8.20
CA PRO A 228 15.75 4.75 -7.60
C PRO A 228 15.76 4.74 -6.05
N ASN A 229 16.68 5.47 -5.43
CA ASN A 229 16.76 5.62 -3.98
C ASN A 229 15.93 6.81 -3.45
N TRP A 230 15.30 7.60 -4.32
CA TRP A 230 14.48 8.72 -3.93
C TRP A 230 12.99 8.43 -4.09
N ALA A 231 12.21 8.73 -3.06
CA ALA A 231 10.76 8.57 -3.05
C ALA A 231 10.05 9.91 -2.92
N MET A 232 8.94 10.06 -3.64
CA MET A 232 8.00 11.16 -3.49
C MET A 232 7.14 11.02 -2.24
N LEU A 233 6.67 9.79 -2.00
CA LEU A 233 5.79 9.45 -0.88
C LEU A 233 6.12 8.06 -0.37
N GLU A 234 5.93 7.87 0.92
CA GLU A 234 5.87 6.59 1.59
C GLU A 234 4.40 6.29 1.89
N LEU A 235 3.91 5.13 1.47
CA LEU A 235 2.52 4.73 1.60
C LEU A 235 2.44 3.49 2.47
N GLU A 236 1.67 3.57 3.54
CA GLU A 236 1.36 2.43 4.40
C GLU A 236 -0.06 1.95 4.09
N PHE A 237 -0.20 0.71 3.67
CA PHE A 237 -1.50 0.11 3.38
C PHE A 237 -2.06 -0.63 4.57
N TYR A 238 -3.33 -0.40 4.83
CA TYR A 238 -4.08 -0.99 5.94
C TYR A 238 -5.32 -1.69 5.46
N LEU A 239 -5.56 -2.85 6.06
CA LEU A 239 -6.85 -3.53 6.04
C LEU A 239 -7.64 -3.09 7.26
N ILE A 240 -8.83 -2.54 7.04
CA ILE A 240 -9.65 -1.94 8.09
C ILE A 240 -11.01 -2.63 8.14
N THR A 241 -11.45 -3.01 9.32
CA THR A 241 -12.73 -3.68 9.55
C THR A 241 -13.41 -3.15 10.79
N LYS A 242 -14.70 -3.39 10.90
CA LYS A 242 -15.41 -3.25 12.17
C LYS A 242 -14.90 -4.29 13.19
N LYS A 243 -15.09 -4.05 14.48
CA LYS A 243 -14.70 -5.02 15.54
C LYS A 243 -15.40 -6.37 15.38
N ASN A 244 -16.67 -6.35 15.03
CA ASN A 244 -17.45 -7.56 14.76
C ASN A 244 -17.48 -7.78 13.24
N THR A 245 -16.67 -8.69 12.77
CA THR A 245 -16.52 -9.03 11.35
C THR A 245 -17.39 -10.20 10.99
N SER A 246 -18.19 -10.10 9.93
CA SER A 246 -19.02 -11.20 9.42
C SER A 246 -18.14 -12.32 8.83
N GLU A 247 -18.72 -13.50 8.67
CA GLU A 247 -18.02 -14.65 8.08
C GLU A 247 -17.60 -14.37 6.63
N GLN A 248 -18.47 -13.72 5.83
CA GLN A 248 -18.16 -13.28 4.47
C GLN A 248 -16.97 -12.32 4.43
N ALA A 249 -16.93 -11.37 5.37
CA ALA A 249 -15.81 -10.44 5.46
C ALA A 249 -14.52 -11.16 5.88
N GLN A 250 -14.59 -12.12 6.79
CA GLN A 250 -13.42 -12.89 7.23
C GLN A 250 -12.78 -13.70 6.10
N VAL A 251 -13.58 -14.35 5.25
CA VAL A 251 -13.02 -15.10 4.11
C VAL A 251 -12.42 -14.17 3.07
N PHE A 252 -12.95 -12.96 2.88
CA PHE A 252 -12.36 -11.96 2.01
C PHE A 252 -11.06 -11.38 2.57
N ILE A 253 -10.98 -11.15 3.87
CA ILE A 253 -9.76 -10.77 4.57
C ILE A 253 -8.64 -11.79 4.29
N ASN A 254 -8.94 -13.08 4.46
CA ASN A 254 -7.99 -14.16 4.17
C ASN A 254 -7.56 -14.18 2.70
N PHE A 255 -8.48 -13.89 1.79
CA PHE A 255 -8.19 -13.76 0.37
C PHE A 255 -7.25 -12.58 0.09
N ILE A 256 -7.46 -11.41 0.70
CA ILE A 256 -6.54 -10.26 0.57
C ILE A 256 -5.11 -10.66 1.00
N TYR A 257 -4.96 -11.33 2.16
CA TYR A 257 -3.64 -11.77 2.60
C TYR A 257 -2.99 -12.76 1.64
N LYS A 258 -3.77 -13.66 1.03
CA LYS A 258 -3.26 -14.56 -0.01
C LYS A 258 -2.71 -13.77 -1.20
N CYS A 259 -3.45 -12.78 -1.68
CA CYS A 259 -3.02 -11.91 -2.78
C CYS A 259 -1.73 -11.15 -2.44
N MET A 260 -1.59 -10.65 -1.20
CA MET A 260 -0.40 -9.93 -0.75
C MET A 260 0.86 -10.79 -0.66
N ASN A 261 0.73 -12.09 -0.45
CA ASN A 261 1.85 -13.03 -0.31
C ASN A 261 2.30 -13.66 -1.65
N GLN A 262 1.64 -13.36 -2.77
CA GLN A 262 1.97 -13.90 -4.10
C GLN A 262 2.97 -13.03 -4.88
N ILE A 263 3.52 -11.99 -4.24
CA ILE A 263 4.50 -11.03 -4.81
C ILE A 263 5.87 -11.22 -4.08
#